data_90ce99c4aa3e9902597f354804b8b7d3
#
_entry.id   90ce99c4aa3e9902597f354804b8b7d3
#
_cell.length_a   1.000
_cell.length_b   1.000
_cell.length_c   1.000
_cell.angle_alpha   90.00
_cell.angle_beta   90.00
_cell.angle_gamma   90.00
#
_symmetry.space_group_name_H-M   'P 1'
#
loop_
_entity.id
_entity.type
_entity.pdbx_description
1 polymer ?
#
loop_
_entity_poly.entity_id
_entity_poly.type
_entity_poly.pdbx_seq_one_letter_code
_entity_poly.pdbx_strand_id
1 'polypeptide(L)'
;MYVAENVFISYASLTEGTMVSHGYSGVLVAEHWVLAHGSMLAPVLSRSRDFLRFLTVLHSGDLAMARASEQLFDDLTFQIHRNHSLKESGKLVAVWKCPLLQDTLENSLENFTFEKQHDFDRLLLPVFLMIRCKSFELSDETIGREKHWTFVESKKQLGGESEVTDKAKVKQVLLQLAKQAAVGKITKGAIIELVSTPFGNVFFIDSVSRGIIGNLLGTNQCLIVIDVTSFPGCEGSPVFLINDCGRRNICGMVIASLSRYRGEWVNCTFAVNLLSLLKRILQSRVLKDDSRYLSCKILPFTWRSLPKIDTLEKSIAIVKCGANWGTATLVDEQSGTFITCAHVVTMAPERKIKLASCITSRTDKFEWFAEANLIYKTPSERPYDIAVLKIDLKFKEPSMKAIELADTDAQKGEEILSIGFPISLKGRPTISSGIISKTWRHMFQTNCCVHGGVSGGPIVRRANFKMLGIVVCNVALSNDSVLYPQLCMAIPTTVFKKPLDHYLRTADPKALEGLTQYDKRVASTWNFAPFLPSNM
;
A
#
# COMPACT_ATOMS: atom_id res chain seq x y z
N MET A 1 -1.50 1.93 -30.13
CA MET A 1 -0.86 1.22 -28.99
C MET A 1 -1.99 0.83 -28.06
N TYR A 2 -2.15 -0.44 -27.74
CA TYR A 2 -3.19 -0.92 -26.84
C TYR A 2 -2.94 -0.36 -25.43
N VAL A 3 -3.95 0.20 -24.79
CA VAL A 3 -3.85 0.74 -23.42
C VAL A 3 -4.30 -0.36 -22.47
N ALA A 4 -3.57 -0.59 -21.40
CA ALA A 4 -3.96 -1.55 -20.37
C ALA A 4 -5.26 -1.12 -19.70
N GLU A 5 -6.19 -2.06 -19.51
CA GLU A 5 -7.52 -1.80 -18.93
C GLU A 5 -7.84 -2.82 -17.83
N ASN A 6 -8.75 -2.45 -16.93
CA ASN A 6 -9.29 -3.40 -15.96
C ASN A 6 -10.24 -4.37 -16.65
N VAL A 7 -10.23 -5.62 -16.20
CA VAL A 7 -11.24 -6.63 -16.56
C VAL A 7 -11.69 -7.38 -15.33
N PHE A 8 -12.92 -7.83 -15.35
CA PHE A 8 -13.45 -8.73 -14.35
C PHE A 8 -13.27 -10.18 -14.79
N ILE A 9 -12.69 -11.00 -13.94
CA ILE A 9 -12.43 -12.43 -14.16
C ILE A 9 -13.34 -13.20 -13.23
N SER A 10 -14.16 -14.08 -13.75
CA SER A 10 -15.00 -14.94 -12.94
C SER A 10 -14.84 -16.41 -13.33
N TYR A 11 -15.06 -17.29 -12.37
CA TYR A 11 -15.20 -18.72 -12.59
C TYR A 11 -16.04 -19.34 -11.48
N ALA A 12 -16.60 -20.48 -11.76
CA ALA A 12 -17.37 -21.24 -10.78
C ALA A 12 -16.61 -22.50 -10.38
N SER A 13 -16.78 -22.89 -9.12
CA SER A 13 -16.20 -24.10 -8.58
C SER A 13 -17.21 -24.82 -7.69
N LEU A 14 -17.20 -26.15 -7.73
CA LEU A 14 -18.08 -26.98 -6.89
C LEU A 14 -17.49 -27.04 -5.49
N THR A 15 -18.23 -26.61 -4.45
CA THR A 15 -17.86 -26.70 -3.03
C THR A 15 -18.94 -27.44 -2.28
N GLU A 16 -18.60 -28.60 -1.68
CA GLU A 16 -19.54 -29.41 -0.90
C GLU A 16 -20.88 -29.66 -1.64
N GLY A 17 -20.80 -29.91 -2.95
CA GLY A 17 -21.98 -30.10 -3.80
C GLY A 17 -22.70 -28.84 -4.24
N THR A 18 -22.23 -27.64 -3.84
CA THR A 18 -22.79 -26.34 -4.23
C THR A 18 -21.85 -25.61 -5.16
N MET A 19 -22.38 -25.03 -6.25
CA MET A 19 -21.62 -24.18 -7.15
C MET A 19 -21.37 -22.83 -6.50
N VAL A 20 -20.10 -22.48 -6.27
CA VAL A 20 -19.67 -21.20 -5.73
C VAL A 20 -18.99 -20.40 -6.84
N SER A 21 -19.46 -19.18 -7.08
CA SER A 21 -18.85 -18.25 -8.02
C SER A 21 -17.75 -17.44 -7.34
N HIS A 22 -16.62 -17.29 -8.03
CA HIS A 22 -15.49 -16.51 -7.61
C HIS A 22 -15.26 -15.38 -8.62
N GLY A 23 -14.95 -14.19 -8.12
CA GLY A 23 -14.72 -13.02 -8.94
C GLY A 23 -13.46 -12.25 -8.51
N TYR A 24 -12.65 -11.83 -9.49
CA TYR A 24 -11.39 -11.13 -9.30
C TYR A 24 -11.19 -10.08 -10.38
N SER A 25 -10.30 -9.17 -10.13
CA SER A 25 -9.87 -8.20 -11.13
C SER A 25 -8.68 -8.74 -11.92
N GLY A 26 -8.45 -8.19 -13.11
CA GLY A 26 -7.28 -8.48 -13.94
C GLY A 26 -6.92 -7.30 -14.84
N VAL A 27 -5.78 -7.40 -15.51
CA VAL A 27 -5.30 -6.40 -16.46
C VAL A 27 -5.35 -6.94 -17.87
N LEU A 28 -6.19 -6.38 -18.71
CA LEU A 28 -6.18 -6.62 -20.15
C LEU A 28 -4.95 -5.91 -20.75
N VAL A 29 -3.99 -6.68 -21.21
CA VAL A 29 -2.69 -6.16 -21.67
C VAL A 29 -2.54 -6.12 -23.18
N ALA A 30 -3.38 -6.88 -23.88
CA ALA A 30 -3.56 -6.88 -25.34
C ALA A 30 -4.95 -7.45 -25.64
N GLU A 31 -5.40 -7.37 -26.88
CA GLU A 31 -6.76 -7.70 -27.31
C GLU A 31 -7.34 -8.99 -26.72
N HIS A 32 -6.51 -10.03 -26.57
CA HIS A 32 -6.93 -11.34 -26.09
C HIS A 32 -6.05 -11.86 -24.93
N TRP A 33 -5.37 -10.97 -24.21
CA TRP A 33 -4.43 -11.36 -23.17
C TRP A 33 -4.68 -10.62 -21.87
N VAL A 34 -4.88 -11.37 -20.80
CA VAL A 34 -5.12 -10.87 -19.46
C VAL A 34 -4.02 -11.32 -18.53
N LEU A 35 -3.40 -10.36 -17.83
CA LEU A 35 -2.53 -10.60 -16.69
C LEU A 35 -3.40 -10.64 -15.43
N ALA A 36 -3.29 -11.70 -14.65
CA ALA A 36 -4.03 -11.90 -13.42
C ALA A 36 -3.09 -12.22 -12.24
N HIS A 37 -3.58 -12.05 -11.02
CA HIS A 37 -2.85 -12.34 -9.79
C HIS A 37 -3.17 -13.73 -9.25
N GLY A 38 -2.21 -14.35 -8.57
CA GLY A 38 -2.31 -15.70 -8.04
C GLY A 38 -3.40 -15.90 -6.99
N SER A 39 -3.85 -14.86 -6.29
CA SER A 39 -4.94 -14.95 -5.30
C SER A 39 -6.21 -15.61 -5.86
N MET A 40 -6.48 -15.42 -7.16
CA MET A 40 -7.62 -16.07 -7.81
C MET A 40 -7.56 -17.61 -7.81
N LEU A 41 -6.40 -18.20 -7.53
CA LEU A 41 -6.23 -19.65 -7.46
C LEU A 41 -6.53 -20.22 -6.07
N ALA A 42 -6.74 -19.41 -5.04
CA ALA A 42 -6.97 -19.89 -3.67
C ALA A 42 -8.11 -20.93 -3.57
N PRO A 43 -9.28 -20.73 -4.21
CA PRO A 43 -10.33 -21.74 -4.22
C PRO A 43 -9.97 -23.05 -4.94
N VAL A 44 -9.04 -22.97 -5.90
CA VAL A 44 -8.54 -24.16 -6.63
C VAL A 44 -7.58 -24.94 -5.76
N LEU A 45 -6.66 -24.25 -5.05
CA LEU A 45 -5.66 -24.89 -4.20
C LEU A 45 -6.27 -25.65 -3.02
N SER A 46 -7.38 -25.18 -2.49
CA SER A 46 -8.09 -25.88 -1.41
C SER A 46 -8.60 -27.27 -1.82
N ARG A 47 -8.62 -27.58 -3.12
CA ARG A 47 -9.20 -28.82 -3.68
C ARG A 47 -8.21 -29.67 -4.46
N SER A 48 -7.24 -29.05 -5.11
CA SER A 48 -6.28 -29.74 -5.96
C SER A 48 -4.91 -29.84 -5.28
N ARG A 49 -4.61 -31.01 -4.69
CA ARG A 49 -3.28 -31.30 -4.13
C ARG A 49 -2.19 -31.24 -5.20
N ASP A 50 -2.51 -31.60 -6.43
CA ASP A 50 -1.56 -31.59 -7.53
C ASP A 50 -1.23 -30.17 -7.95
N PHE A 51 -2.21 -29.27 -7.99
CA PHE A 51 -1.98 -27.86 -8.26
C PHE A 51 -1.18 -27.18 -7.14
N LEU A 52 -1.46 -27.53 -5.88
CA LEU A 52 -0.67 -27.06 -4.73
C LEU A 52 0.80 -27.54 -4.84
N ARG A 53 0.99 -28.83 -5.14
CA ARG A 53 2.33 -29.41 -5.35
C ARG A 53 3.05 -28.72 -6.50
N PHE A 54 2.36 -28.49 -7.63
CA PHE A 54 2.91 -27.77 -8.78
C PHE A 54 3.40 -26.37 -8.38
N LEU A 55 2.58 -25.56 -7.70
CA LEU A 55 2.99 -24.23 -7.25
C LEU A 55 4.11 -24.28 -6.21
N THR A 56 4.15 -25.29 -5.36
CA THR A 56 5.23 -25.45 -4.36
C THR A 56 6.58 -25.74 -5.02
N VAL A 57 6.58 -26.57 -6.07
CA VAL A 57 7.79 -26.96 -6.82
C VAL A 57 8.22 -25.89 -7.83
N LEU A 58 7.28 -25.05 -8.28
CA LEU A 58 7.60 -23.95 -9.22
C LEU A 58 8.64 -23.01 -8.61
N HIS A 59 9.86 -23.05 -9.16
CA HIS A 59 10.96 -22.21 -8.68
C HIS A 59 10.67 -20.72 -8.93
N SER A 60 11.09 -19.91 -7.98
CA SER A 60 10.96 -18.46 -8.08
C SER A 60 11.80 -17.93 -9.24
N GLY A 61 11.16 -17.20 -10.15
CA GLY A 61 11.79 -16.70 -11.38
C GLY A 61 11.61 -17.59 -12.61
N ASP A 62 11.06 -18.78 -12.45
CA ASP A 62 10.70 -19.64 -13.59
C ASP A 62 9.28 -19.34 -14.07
N LEU A 63 9.08 -19.50 -15.37
CA LEU A 63 7.79 -19.40 -16.03
C LEU A 63 7.40 -20.79 -16.51
N ALA A 64 6.28 -21.29 -16.02
CA ALA A 64 5.66 -22.52 -16.50
C ALA A 64 4.61 -22.20 -17.56
N MET A 65 4.73 -22.80 -18.74
CA MET A 65 3.70 -22.74 -19.78
C MET A 65 2.70 -23.87 -19.55
N ALA A 66 1.41 -23.57 -19.65
CA ALA A 66 0.38 -24.58 -19.65
C ALA A 66 0.49 -25.41 -20.95
N ARG A 67 0.74 -26.70 -20.81
CA ARG A 67 0.82 -27.63 -21.94
C ARG A 67 -0.57 -28.24 -22.18
N ALA A 68 -0.93 -28.39 -23.43
CA ALA A 68 -2.18 -29.04 -23.82
C ALA A 68 -2.32 -30.51 -23.32
N SER A 69 -1.21 -31.10 -22.87
CA SER A 69 -1.16 -32.46 -22.30
C SER A 69 -1.27 -32.53 -20.77
N GLU A 70 -1.27 -31.40 -20.08
CA GLU A 70 -1.38 -31.34 -18.63
C GLU A 70 -2.83 -31.08 -18.22
N GLN A 71 -3.56 -32.13 -17.86
CA GLN A 71 -4.95 -32.06 -17.36
C GLN A 71 -5.14 -31.04 -16.22
N LEU A 72 -4.07 -30.71 -15.50
CA LEU A 72 -4.05 -29.77 -14.40
C LEU A 72 -4.59 -28.37 -14.75
N PHE A 73 -4.43 -27.94 -16.01
CA PHE A 73 -4.82 -26.60 -16.48
C PHE A 73 -6.08 -26.62 -17.36
N ASP A 74 -6.45 -27.79 -17.89
CA ASP A 74 -7.58 -27.89 -18.83
C ASP A 74 -8.93 -27.63 -18.17
N ASP A 75 -9.04 -27.91 -16.86
CA ASP A 75 -10.26 -27.71 -16.08
C ASP A 75 -10.46 -26.25 -15.64
N LEU A 76 -9.45 -25.39 -15.82
CA LEU A 76 -9.51 -23.98 -15.43
C LEU A 76 -9.95 -23.09 -16.59
N THR A 77 -11.25 -22.96 -16.76
CA THR A 77 -11.84 -22.01 -17.70
C THR A 77 -12.38 -20.80 -16.97
N PHE A 78 -11.96 -19.63 -17.39
CA PHE A 78 -12.37 -18.35 -16.83
C PHE A 78 -13.33 -17.64 -17.76
N GLN A 79 -14.24 -16.86 -17.19
CA GLN A 79 -15.03 -15.88 -17.91
C GLN A 79 -14.41 -14.51 -17.70
N ILE A 80 -14.12 -13.84 -18.79
CA ILE A 80 -13.55 -12.50 -18.81
C ILE A 80 -14.63 -11.52 -19.23
N HIS A 81 -14.91 -10.54 -18.38
CA HIS A 81 -15.91 -9.51 -18.67
C HIS A 81 -15.17 -8.20 -18.94
N ARG A 82 -15.38 -7.68 -20.15
CA ARG A 82 -14.98 -6.33 -20.53
C ARG A 82 -16.21 -5.47 -20.52
N ASN A 83 -16.28 -4.48 -19.65
CA ASN A 83 -17.49 -3.70 -19.44
C ASN A 83 -18.70 -4.61 -19.09
N HIS A 84 -19.89 -4.06 -19.05
CA HIS A 84 -21.09 -4.81 -18.68
C HIS A 84 -21.64 -5.75 -19.80
N SER A 85 -21.09 -5.71 -21.02
CA SER A 85 -21.71 -6.33 -22.18
C SER A 85 -20.91 -7.43 -22.88
N LEU A 86 -19.59 -7.46 -22.75
CA LEU A 86 -18.74 -8.42 -23.47
C LEU A 86 -18.22 -9.50 -22.51
N LYS A 87 -18.57 -10.75 -22.81
CA LYS A 87 -18.05 -11.93 -22.11
C LYS A 87 -17.19 -12.75 -23.06
N GLU A 88 -16.00 -13.10 -22.63
CA GLU A 88 -15.07 -13.95 -23.37
C GLU A 88 -14.67 -15.14 -22.52
N SER A 89 -14.41 -16.29 -23.15
CA SER A 89 -13.83 -17.44 -22.46
C SER A 89 -12.31 -17.30 -22.41
N GLY A 90 -11.71 -17.51 -21.23
CA GLY A 90 -10.28 -17.45 -21.00
C GLY A 90 -9.69 -18.77 -20.57
N LYS A 91 -8.51 -19.12 -21.09
CA LYS A 91 -7.71 -20.27 -20.67
C LYS A 91 -6.39 -19.82 -20.10
N LEU A 92 -5.92 -20.50 -19.05
CA LEU A 92 -4.62 -20.28 -18.47
C LEU A 92 -3.52 -20.73 -19.46
N VAL A 93 -2.55 -19.86 -19.73
CA VAL A 93 -1.44 -20.14 -20.67
C VAL A 93 -0.10 -20.21 -19.98
N ALA A 94 0.11 -19.37 -18.95
CA ALA A 94 1.38 -19.34 -18.22
C ALA A 94 1.19 -18.95 -16.76
N VAL A 95 2.05 -19.50 -15.91
CA VAL A 95 2.14 -19.20 -14.47
C VAL A 95 3.59 -18.94 -14.12
N TRP A 96 3.85 -17.97 -13.27
CA TRP A 96 5.21 -17.74 -12.72
C TRP A 96 5.19 -17.15 -11.32
N LYS A 97 6.31 -17.27 -10.61
CA LYS A 97 6.57 -16.62 -9.32
C LYS A 97 7.58 -15.49 -9.46
N CYS A 98 7.31 -14.36 -8.84
CA CYS A 98 8.24 -13.24 -8.77
C CYS A 98 9.19 -13.37 -7.57
N PRO A 99 10.50 -13.63 -7.77
CA PRO A 99 11.45 -13.80 -6.67
C PRO A 99 11.64 -12.53 -5.84
N LEU A 100 11.63 -11.36 -6.48
CA LEU A 100 11.78 -10.08 -5.78
C LEU A 100 10.66 -9.84 -4.79
N LEU A 101 9.44 -10.22 -5.17
CA LEU A 101 8.27 -10.09 -4.31
C LEU A 101 8.29 -11.12 -3.18
N GLN A 102 8.70 -12.35 -3.48
CA GLN A 102 8.86 -13.40 -2.48
C GLN A 102 9.85 -12.97 -1.39
N ASP A 103 11.05 -12.53 -1.77
CA ASP A 103 12.06 -12.02 -0.83
C ASP A 103 11.53 -10.85 0.02
N THR A 104 10.77 -9.94 -0.61
CA THR A 104 10.21 -8.78 0.09
C THR A 104 9.15 -9.18 1.09
N LEU A 105 8.28 -10.13 0.75
CA LEU A 105 7.25 -10.67 1.64
C LEU A 105 7.85 -11.38 2.85
N GLU A 106 8.92 -12.14 2.64
CA GLU A 106 9.63 -12.86 3.70
C GLU A 106 10.37 -11.90 4.66
N ASN A 107 11.04 -10.88 4.12
CA ASN A 107 11.90 -9.99 4.89
C ASN A 107 11.20 -8.76 5.46
N SER A 108 10.23 -8.19 4.75
CA SER A 108 9.62 -6.90 5.10
C SER A 108 8.19 -7.05 5.64
N LEU A 109 7.49 -8.11 5.28
CA LEU A 109 6.09 -8.34 5.66
C LEU A 109 5.90 -9.63 6.45
N GLU A 110 6.92 -10.11 7.16
CA GLU A 110 6.84 -11.37 7.91
C GLU A 110 5.72 -11.39 8.96
N ASN A 111 5.45 -10.24 9.61
CA ASN A 111 4.42 -10.08 10.64
C ASN A 111 3.04 -9.71 10.09
N PHE A 112 2.90 -9.64 8.77
CA PHE A 112 1.62 -9.40 8.12
C PHE A 112 0.93 -10.73 7.81
N THR A 113 -0.37 -10.77 8.03
CA THR A 113 -1.26 -11.79 7.48
C THR A 113 -2.21 -11.08 6.52
N PHE A 114 -2.48 -11.74 5.42
CA PHE A 114 -3.36 -11.24 4.38
C PHE A 114 -4.70 -11.94 4.58
N GLU A 115 -5.63 -12.10 4.02
CA GLU A 115 -6.95 -12.64 4.32
C GLU A 115 -7.05 -13.72 5.43
N LYS A 116 -8.23 -13.88 6.01
CA LYS A 116 -8.46 -14.75 7.18
C LYS A 116 -8.61 -16.24 6.85
N GLN A 117 -8.73 -16.58 5.57
CA GLN A 117 -9.27 -17.89 5.19
C GLN A 117 -8.28 -18.85 4.52
N HIS A 118 -7.07 -18.41 4.16
CA HIS A 118 -6.21 -19.26 3.35
C HIS A 118 -4.78 -19.34 3.89
N ASP A 119 -4.38 -20.55 4.27
CA ASP A 119 -2.97 -20.91 4.55
C ASP A 119 -2.06 -20.69 3.32
N PHE A 120 -2.67 -20.38 2.17
CA PHE A 120 -2.00 -20.25 0.88
C PHE A 120 -1.61 -18.81 0.50
N ASP A 121 -2.02 -17.81 1.27
CA ASP A 121 -1.82 -16.40 0.88
C ASP A 121 -0.36 -16.10 0.55
N ARG A 122 0.58 -16.51 1.41
CA ARG A 122 2.01 -16.30 1.17
C ARG A 122 2.54 -17.04 -0.05
N LEU A 123 1.96 -18.19 -0.38
CA LEU A 123 2.30 -18.95 -1.57
C LEU A 123 1.81 -18.24 -2.85
N LEU A 124 0.64 -17.60 -2.78
CA LEU A 124 -0.05 -16.99 -3.92
C LEU A 124 0.34 -15.54 -4.19
N LEU A 125 0.72 -14.78 -3.17
CA LEU A 125 1.11 -13.37 -3.32
C LEU A 125 2.21 -13.12 -4.38
N PRO A 126 3.26 -13.95 -4.51
CA PRO A 126 4.26 -13.78 -5.56
C PRO A 126 3.88 -14.38 -6.92
N VAL A 127 2.68 -14.97 -7.06
CA VAL A 127 2.24 -15.72 -8.25
C VAL A 127 1.47 -14.82 -9.21
N PHE A 128 1.76 -14.96 -10.50
CA PHE A 128 1.09 -14.26 -11.60
C PHE A 128 0.72 -15.23 -12.71
N LEU A 129 -0.36 -14.90 -13.41
CA LEU A 129 -0.99 -15.73 -14.41
C LEU A 129 -1.16 -14.98 -15.71
N MET A 130 -0.99 -15.67 -16.84
CA MET A 130 -1.36 -15.16 -18.16
C MET A 130 -2.52 -15.98 -18.70
N ILE A 131 -3.62 -15.32 -18.99
CA ILE A 131 -4.85 -15.89 -19.52
C ILE A 131 -5.01 -15.42 -20.96
N ARG A 132 -5.34 -16.34 -21.85
CA ARG A 132 -5.70 -16.04 -23.26
C ARG A 132 -7.20 -16.13 -23.45
N CYS A 133 -7.81 -15.06 -23.94
CA CYS A 133 -9.23 -14.97 -24.24
C CYS A 133 -9.54 -15.45 -25.65
N LYS A 134 -10.74 -15.98 -25.85
CA LYS A 134 -11.35 -16.24 -27.14
C LYS A 134 -12.68 -15.52 -27.16
N SER A 135 -12.95 -14.75 -28.22
CA SER A 135 -14.26 -14.18 -28.44
C SER A 135 -15.31 -15.28 -28.57
N PHE A 136 -16.44 -15.12 -27.91
CA PHE A 136 -17.64 -15.87 -28.23
C PHE A 136 -18.17 -15.34 -29.57
N GLU A 137 -18.13 -16.13 -30.63
CA GLU A 137 -19.02 -15.93 -31.74
C GLU A 137 -20.44 -16.21 -31.21
N LEU A 138 -21.24 -15.17 -31.04
CA LEU A 138 -22.67 -15.29 -30.82
C LEU A 138 -23.25 -15.92 -32.12
N SER A 139 -23.48 -17.22 -32.10
CA SER A 139 -24.41 -17.81 -33.04
C SER A 139 -25.81 -17.25 -32.73
N ASP A 140 -26.37 -16.60 -33.69
CA ASP A 140 -27.67 -15.91 -33.68
C ASP A 140 -28.89 -16.86 -33.52
N GLU A 141 -28.85 -17.78 -32.57
CA GLU A 141 -30.02 -18.61 -32.25
C GLU A 141 -30.10 -18.87 -30.74
N THR A 142 -31.03 -18.16 -30.13
CA THR A 142 -31.84 -18.48 -28.95
C THR A 142 -31.94 -17.35 -27.93
N ILE A 143 -32.78 -16.40 -28.26
CA ILE A 143 -33.57 -15.65 -27.26
C ILE A 143 -34.63 -16.63 -26.73
N GLY A 144 -34.54 -16.96 -25.43
CA GLY A 144 -35.60 -17.63 -24.70
C GLY A 144 -35.24 -19.03 -24.18
N ARG A 145 -34.75 -19.06 -22.97
CA ARG A 145 -34.93 -20.01 -21.86
C ARG A 145 -33.72 -19.97 -20.96
N GLU A 146 -33.95 -19.79 -19.67
CA GLU A 146 -32.98 -20.07 -18.63
C GLU A 146 -32.37 -21.46 -18.84
N LYS A 147 -31.11 -21.51 -19.27
CA LYS A 147 -30.39 -22.78 -19.39
C LYS A 147 -29.35 -22.88 -18.29
N HIS A 148 -29.50 -23.91 -17.49
CA HIS A 148 -28.45 -24.51 -16.67
C HIS A 148 -27.14 -24.56 -17.45
N TRP A 149 -26.04 -24.17 -16.80
CA TRP A 149 -24.69 -24.22 -17.33
C TRP A 149 -24.29 -25.66 -17.63
N THR A 150 -24.23 -26.02 -18.90
CA THR A 150 -23.68 -27.30 -19.35
C THR A 150 -22.33 -27.04 -20.00
N PHE A 151 -21.31 -27.74 -19.52
CA PHE A 151 -19.99 -27.79 -20.15
C PHE A 151 -20.15 -28.45 -21.54
N VAL A 152 -19.77 -27.72 -22.59
CA VAL A 152 -19.64 -28.32 -23.94
C VAL A 152 -18.17 -28.67 -24.14
N GLU A 153 -17.87 -29.95 -24.07
CA GLU A 153 -16.59 -30.51 -24.53
C GLU A 153 -16.44 -30.30 -26.04
N SER A 154 -15.45 -29.53 -26.46
CA SER A 154 -14.95 -29.62 -27.84
C SER A 154 -13.49 -30.08 -27.80
N LYS A 155 -13.34 -31.40 -27.95
CA LYS A 155 -12.06 -32.00 -28.29
C LYS A 155 -11.69 -31.64 -29.71
N LYS A 156 -10.67 -30.77 -29.89
CA LYS A 156 -9.87 -30.75 -31.12
C LYS A 156 -8.39 -30.68 -30.73
N GLN A 157 -7.68 -31.71 -31.13
CA GLN A 157 -6.21 -31.83 -31.08
C GLN A 157 -5.56 -30.61 -31.73
N LEU A 158 -4.69 -29.94 -30.99
CA LEU A 158 -3.74 -28.95 -31.50
C LEU A 158 -2.34 -29.43 -31.11
N GLY A 159 -1.61 -29.91 -32.12
CA GLY A 159 -0.24 -30.43 -32.00
C GLY A 159 0.81 -29.35 -31.68
N GLY A 160 2.04 -29.80 -31.46
CA GLY A 160 3.21 -29.06 -30.94
C GLY A 160 3.58 -27.68 -31.51
N GLU A 161 2.99 -27.24 -32.62
CA GLU A 161 3.18 -25.87 -33.16
C GLU A 161 2.52 -24.77 -32.32
N SER A 162 1.52 -25.10 -31.52
CA SER A 162 0.78 -24.17 -30.67
C SER A 162 1.64 -23.63 -29.50
N GLU A 163 2.50 -24.43 -28.89
CA GLU A 163 3.26 -24.08 -27.70
C GLU A 163 4.37 -23.05 -27.98
N VAL A 164 5.10 -23.20 -29.08
CA VAL A 164 6.15 -22.25 -29.50
C VAL A 164 5.52 -20.90 -29.85
N THR A 165 4.36 -20.93 -30.51
CA THR A 165 3.62 -19.72 -30.88
C THR A 165 3.10 -18.98 -29.64
N ASP A 166 2.59 -19.67 -28.63
CA ASP A 166 2.07 -19.06 -27.42
C ASP A 166 3.20 -18.47 -26.55
N LYS A 167 4.34 -19.14 -26.42
CA LYS A 167 5.52 -18.61 -25.74
C LYS A 167 6.01 -17.29 -26.36
N ALA A 168 6.13 -17.24 -27.70
CA ALA A 168 6.54 -16.01 -28.40
C ALA A 168 5.54 -14.87 -28.19
N LYS A 169 4.25 -15.17 -28.23
CA LYS A 169 3.17 -14.20 -27.97
C LYS A 169 3.18 -13.70 -26.53
N VAL A 170 3.31 -14.59 -25.53
CA VAL A 170 3.44 -14.21 -24.12
C VAL A 170 4.61 -13.25 -23.95
N LYS A 171 5.79 -13.56 -24.50
CA LYS A 171 6.95 -12.68 -24.48
C LYS A 171 6.66 -11.30 -25.08
N GLN A 172 6.03 -11.27 -26.25
CA GLN A 172 5.66 -10.01 -26.94
C GLN A 172 4.71 -9.16 -26.09
N VAL A 173 3.68 -9.77 -25.52
CA VAL A 173 2.67 -9.10 -24.69
C VAL A 173 3.31 -8.55 -23.41
N LEU A 174 4.15 -9.33 -22.72
CA LEU A 174 4.86 -8.88 -21.53
C LEU A 174 5.85 -7.74 -21.84
N LEU A 175 6.53 -7.77 -23.00
CA LEU A 175 7.37 -6.66 -23.47
C LEU A 175 6.57 -5.39 -23.74
N GLN A 176 5.40 -5.52 -24.34
CA GLN A 176 4.51 -4.38 -24.59
C GLN A 176 4.04 -3.74 -23.29
N LEU A 177 3.62 -4.55 -22.31
CA LEU A 177 3.23 -4.08 -20.98
C LEU A 177 4.40 -3.43 -20.24
N ALA A 178 5.62 -4.01 -20.33
CA ALA A 178 6.81 -3.42 -19.74
C ALA A 178 7.14 -2.04 -20.32
N LYS A 179 6.94 -1.85 -21.63
CA LYS A 179 7.08 -0.53 -22.28
C LYS A 179 6.05 0.48 -21.75
N GLN A 180 4.80 0.07 -21.55
CA GLN A 180 3.78 0.93 -20.96
C GLN A 180 4.11 1.29 -19.51
N ALA A 181 4.50 0.30 -18.69
CA ALA A 181 4.87 0.52 -17.31
C ALA A 181 6.16 1.38 -17.13
N ALA A 182 7.00 1.46 -18.15
CA ALA A 182 8.21 2.29 -18.15
C ALA A 182 7.95 3.76 -18.45
N VAL A 183 6.79 4.13 -18.97
CA VAL A 183 6.45 5.53 -19.32
C VAL A 183 6.32 6.39 -18.07
N GLY A 184 5.65 5.85 -17.04
CA GLY A 184 5.42 6.56 -15.78
C GLY A 184 6.57 6.33 -14.80
N LYS A 185 7.03 7.41 -14.15
CA LYS A 185 8.02 7.31 -13.09
C LYS A 185 7.33 7.13 -11.75
N ILE A 186 7.50 5.94 -11.16
CA ILE A 186 6.95 5.64 -9.84
C ILE A 186 7.74 6.44 -8.80
N THR A 187 7.04 7.34 -8.08
CA THR A 187 7.62 8.18 -7.02
C THR A 187 6.67 8.24 -5.84
N LYS A 188 7.21 8.26 -4.62
CA LYS A 188 6.41 8.46 -3.41
C LYS A 188 5.67 9.80 -3.46
N GLY A 189 4.41 9.81 -3.08
CA GLY A 189 3.52 10.97 -3.16
C GLY A 189 2.88 11.22 -4.53
N ALA A 190 3.23 10.42 -5.57
CA ALA A 190 2.58 10.53 -6.88
C ALA A 190 1.10 10.11 -6.78
N ILE A 191 0.25 10.84 -7.49
CA ILE A 191 -1.19 10.54 -7.56
C ILE A 191 -1.41 9.28 -8.38
N ILE A 192 -2.26 8.41 -7.87
CA ILE A 192 -2.64 7.17 -8.54
C ILE A 192 -4.16 6.99 -8.59
N GLU A 193 -4.59 6.21 -9.57
CA GLU A 193 -5.93 5.64 -9.64
C GLU A 193 -5.84 4.13 -9.64
N LEU A 194 -6.69 3.51 -8.84
CA LEU A 194 -6.99 2.10 -8.86
C LEU A 194 -8.31 1.91 -9.62
N VAL A 195 -8.32 1.10 -10.65
CA VAL A 195 -9.55 0.69 -11.35
C VAL A 195 -9.78 -0.78 -11.06
N SER A 196 -10.90 -1.13 -10.43
CA SER A 196 -11.09 -2.44 -9.81
C SER A 196 -12.52 -2.94 -9.91
N THR A 197 -12.71 -4.21 -9.50
CA THR A 197 -14.03 -4.81 -9.34
C THR A 197 -14.20 -5.27 -7.88
N PRO A 198 -14.55 -4.35 -6.96
CA PRO A 198 -14.74 -4.66 -5.54
C PRO A 198 -15.68 -5.86 -5.32
N PHE A 199 -15.35 -6.67 -4.31
CA PHE A 199 -16.10 -7.87 -3.91
C PHE A 199 -16.21 -8.94 -5.00
N GLY A 200 -15.46 -8.83 -6.10
CA GLY A 200 -15.59 -9.71 -7.25
C GLY A 200 -17.00 -9.72 -7.83
N ASN A 201 -17.67 -8.57 -7.79
CA ASN A 201 -19.07 -8.45 -8.19
C ASN A 201 -19.20 -7.62 -9.47
N VAL A 202 -19.89 -8.18 -10.46
CA VAL A 202 -20.09 -7.59 -11.79
C VAL A 202 -20.69 -6.18 -11.76
N PHE A 203 -21.49 -5.85 -10.74
CA PHE A 203 -22.07 -4.51 -10.61
C PHE A 203 -21.05 -3.42 -10.24
N PHE A 204 -19.87 -3.81 -9.77
CA PHE A 204 -18.78 -2.90 -9.39
C PHE A 204 -17.62 -2.89 -10.39
N ILE A 205 -17.82 -3.43 -11.60
CA ILE A 205 -16.81 -3.36 -12.67
C ILE A 205 -16.40 -1.90 -12.90
N ASP A 206 -15.08 -1.67 -13.05
CA ASP A 206 -14.48 -0.36 -13.31
C ASP A 206 -14.70 0.70 -12.21
N SER A 207 -14.91 0.24 -10.97
CA SER A 207 -14.89 1.16 -9.83
C SER A 207 -13.53 1.84 -9.70
N VAL A 208 -13.55 3.17 -9.56
CA VAL A 208 -12.34 4.00 -9.48
C VAL A 208 -12.14 4.51 -8.07
N SER A 209 -10.94 4.32 -7.54
CA SER A 209 -10.48 4.91 -6.28
C SER A 209 -9.20 5.70 -6.51
N ARG A 210 -9.06 6.86 -5.87
CA ARG A 210 -7.87 7.72 -5.98
C ARG A 210 -7.12 7.80 -4.67
N GLY A 211 -5.81 7.96 -4.77
CA GLY A 211 -4.89 8.15 -3.66
C GLY A 211 -3.50 8.48 -4.14
N ILE A 212 -2.50 8.16 -3.32
CA ILE A 212 -1.09 8.38 -3.63
C ILE A 212 -0.26 7.12 -3.40
N ILE A 213 0.94 7.11 -3.95
CA ILE A 213 1.97 6.15 -3.57
C ILE A 213 2.49 6.55 -2.19
N GLY A 214 2.16 5.77 -1.18
CA GLY A 214 2.55 6.01 0.20
C GLY A 214 3.98 5.56 0.50
N ASN A 215 4.39 4.40 -0.05
CA ASN A 215 5.75 3.88 0.13
C ASN A 215 6.16 2.95 -1.02
N LEU A 216 7.47 2.70 -1.10
CA LEU A 216 8.09 1.79 -2.07
C LEU A 216 9.04 0.87 -1.30
N LEU A 217 8.80 -0.44 -1.36
CA LEU A 217 9.49 -1.44 -0.56
C LEU A 217 10.18 -2.48 -1.43
N GLY A 218 11.15 -3.16 -0.83
CA GLY A 218 11.84 -4.29 -1.40
C GLY A 218 12.85 -3.95 -2.49
N THR A 219 13.57 -4.97 -2.90
CA THR A 219 14.60 -4.88 -3.95
C THR A 219 13.99 -4.38 -5.26
N ASN A 220 14.61 -3.36 -5.88
CA ASN A 220 14.11 -2.69 -7.08
C ASN A 220 12.71 -2.09 -6.92
N GLN A 221 12.31 -1.72 -5.69
CA GLN A 221 11.00 -1.14 -5.41
C GLN A 221 9.86 -2.03 -5.96
N CYS A 222 9.99 -3.34 -5.77
CA CYS A 222 9.05 -4.31 -6.35
C CYS A 222 7.67 -4.25 -5.72
N LEU A 223 7.55 -3.69 -4.51
CA LEU A 223 6.29 -3.54 -3.79
C LEU A 223 5.95 -2.07 -3.57
N ILE A 224 4.74 -1.70 -3.92
CA ILE A 224 4.16 -0.37 -3.76
C ILE A 224 3.12 -0.43 -2.66
N VAL A 225 3.24 0.44 -1.65
CA VAL A 225 2.19 0.67 -0.66
C VAL A 225 1.39 1.88 -1.11
N ILE A 226 0.08 1.73 -1.23
CA ILE A 226 -0.83 2.79 -1.66
C ILE A 226 -1.87 3.08 -0.58
N ASP A 227 -2.28 4.33 -0.45
CA ASP A 227 -3.28 4.77 0.52
C ASP A 227 -4.72 4.73 0.00
N VAL A 228 -4.90 4.09 -1.15
CA VAL A 228 -6.22 3.85 -1.74
C VAL A 228 -6.95 2.78 -0.96
N THR A 229 -8.21 3.01 -0.66
CA THR A 229 -9.09 1.98 -0.10
C THR A 229 -9.39 0.93 -1.17
N SER A 230 -9.11 -0.32 -0.87
CA SER A 230 -9.43 -1.48 -1.70
C SER A 230 -10.20 -2.53 -0.90
N PHE A 231 -10.83 -3.44 -1.59
CA PHE A 231 -11.71 -4.46 -1.03
C PHE A 231 -11.34 -5.84 -1.57
N PRO A 232 -11.74 -6.95 -0.94
CA PRO A 232 -11.62 -8.29 -1.52
C PRO A 232 -12.17 -8.31 -2.95
N GLY A 233 -11.49 -8.98 -3.87
CA GLY A 233 -11.81 -8.97 -5.31
C GLY A 233 -11.09 -7.88 -6.12
N CYS A 234 -10.44 -6.92 -5.45
CA CYS A 234 -9.57 -5.94 -6.12
C CYS A 234 -8.19 -6.52 -6.47
N GLU A 235 -7.82 -7.71 -5.99
CA GLU A 235 -6.56 -8.36 -6.35
C GLU A 235 -6.52 -8.59 -7.87
N GLY A 236 -5.39 -8.25 -8.47
CA GLY A 236 -5.21 -8.24 -9.93
C GLY A 236 -5.58 -6.93 -10.62
N SER A 237 -6.18 -5.96 -9.92
CA SER A 237 -6.55 -4.66 -10.47
C SER A 237 -5.35 -3.84 -10.92
N PRO A 238 -5.42 -3.13 -12.07
CA PRO A 238 -4.40 -2.19 -12.50
C PRO A 238 -4.35 -0.94 -11.61
N VAL A 239 -3.13 -0.50 -11.33
CA VAL A 239 -2.82 0.78 -10.69
C VAL A 239 -2.20 1.70 -11.72
N PHE A 240 -2.77 2.90 -11.87
CA PHE A 240 -2.33 3.89 -12.84
C PHE A 240 -1.73 5.11 -12.14
N LEU A 241 -0.58 5.56 -12.62
CA LEU A 241 -0.07 6.91 -12.33
C LEU A 241 -0.86 7.93 -13.13
N ILE A 242 -1.25 9.01 -12.48
CA ILE A 242 -1.89 10.16 -13.12
C ILE A 242 -0.84 11.25 -13.28
N ASN A 243 -0.57 11.65 -14.52
CA ASN A 243 0.32 12.76 -14.79
C ASN A 243 -0.42 14.11 -14.71
N ASP A 244 0.33 15.22 -14.78
CA ASP A 244 -0.20 16.59 -14.68
C ASP A 244 -1.24 16.92 -15.79
N CYS A 245 -1.22 16.18 -16.90
CA CYS A 245 -2.21 16.29 -17.98
C CYS A 245 -3.41 15.36 -17.80
N GLY A 246 -3.55 14.70 -16.66
CA GLY A 246 -4.63 13.73 -16.39
C GLY A 246 -4.53 12.40 -17.13
N ARG A 247 -3.43 12.13 -17.84
CA ARG A 247 -3.24 10.86 -18.55
C ARG A 247 -2.86 9.74 -17.57
N ARG A 248 -3.45 8.56 -17.79
CA ARG A 248 -3.20 7.33 -17.03
C ARG A 248 -2.04 6.54 -17.64
N ASN A 249 -1.07 6.16 -16.81
CA ASN A 249 0.02 5.27 -17.17
C ASN A 249 0.04 4.11 -16.19
N ILE A 250 -0.11 2.89 -16.67
CA ILE A 250 -0.08 1.72 -15.79
C ILE A 250 1.29 1.63 -15.09
N CYS A 251 1.28 1.38 -13.79
CA CYS A 251 2.50 1.27 -13.00
C CYS A 251 2.52 0.04 -12.09
N GLY A 252 1.36 -0.45 -11.67
CA GLY A 252 1.26 -1.53 -10.71
C GLY A 252 0.04 -2.41 -10.90
N MET A 253 -0.02 -3.47 -10.12
CA MET A 253 -1.16 -4.37 -9.98
C MET A 253 -1.36 -4.67 -8.50
N VAL A 254 -2.59 -4.59 -8.01
CA VAL A 254 -2.93 -4.95 -6.61
C VAL A 254 -2.67 -6.42 -6.38
N ILE A 255 -1.98 -6.73 -5.28
CA ILE A 255 -1.71 -8.11 -4.84
C ILE A 255 -2.40 -8.46 -3.52
N ALA A 256 -2.69 -7.46 -2.69
CA ALA A 256 -3.43 -7.64 -1.45
C ALA A 256 -4.24 -6.39 -1.12
N SER A 257 -5.54 -6.55 -0.95
CA SER A 257 -6.50 -5.50 -0.62
C SER A 257 -6.64 -5.31 0.88
N LEU A 258 -6.61 -6.39 1.62
CA LEU A 258 -6.74 -6.43 3.07
C LEU A 258 -5.51 -7.06 3.68
N SER A 259 -5.05 -6.48 4.78
CA SER A 259 -3.94 -7.03 5.54
C SER A 259 -4.19 -6.87 7.03
N ARG A 260 -3.58 -7.78 7.82
CA ARG A 260 -3.53 -7.70 9.27
C ARG A 260 -2.09 -7.66 9.72
N TYR A 261 -1.83 -6.86 10.72
CA TYR A 261 -0.56 -6.84 11.40
C TYR A 261 -0.76 -7.22 12.86
N ARG A 262 -0.15 -8.33 13.29
CA ARG A 262 -0.32 -8.88 14.65
C ARG A 262 -1.79 -9.07 15.05
N GLY A 263 -2.64 -9.46 14.10
CA GLY A 263 -4.07 -9.69 14.33
C GLY A 263 -4.98 -8.47 14.13
N GLU A 264 -4.44 -7.25 14.09
CA GLU A 264 -5.20 -6.04 13.86
C GLU A 264 -5.35 -5.72 12.37
N TRP A 265 -6.52 -5.27 11.94
CA TRP A 265 -6.75 -4.84 10.57
C TRP A 265 -5.93 -3.60 10.24
N VAL A 266 -5.24 -3.67 9.12
CA VAL A 266 -4.46 -2.56 8.58
C VAL A 266 -5.05 -2.20 7.22
N ASN A 267 -5.51 -0.97 7.07
CA ASN A 267 -6.04 -0.47 5.81
C ASN A 267 -4.88 -0.05 4.88
N CYS A 268 -4.03 -1.01 4.52
CA CYS A 268 -2.94 -0.84 3.56
C CYS A 268 -3.21 -1.70 2.33
N THR A 269 -3.24 -1.08 1.17
CA THR A 269 -3.29 -1.78 -0.11
C THR A 269 -1.87 -1.96 -0.64
N PHE A 270 -1.54 -3.21 -0.98
CA PHE A 270 -0.25 -3.56 -1.56
C PHE A 270 -0.40 -3.83 -3.05
N ALA A 271 0.49 -3.24 -3.84
CA ALA A 271 0.56 -3.47 -5.28
C ALA A 271 1.99 -3.86 -5.68
N VAL A 272 2.12 -4.73 -6.67
CA VAL A 272 3.42 -5.01 -7.29
C VAL A 272 3.77 -3.91 -8.28
N ASN A 273 5.06 -3.52 -8.31
CA ASN A 273 5.61 -2.68 -9.37
C ASN A 273 5.74 -3.51 -10.65
N LEU A 274 4.87 -3.27 -11.63
CA LEU A 274 4.83 -4.04 -12.87
C LEU A 274 6.15 -4.01 -13.63
N LEU A 275 6.85 -2.88 -13.65
CA LEU A 275 8.13 -2.80 -14.36
C LEU A 275 9.19 -3.70 -13.71
N SER A 276 9.24 -3.76 -12.38
CA SER A 276 10.15 -4.65 -11.63
C SER A 276 9.81 -6.12 -11.85
N LEU A 277 8.53 -6.46 -11.79
CA LEU A 277 8.01 -7.80 -12.07
C LEU A 277 8.36 -8.26 -13.48
N LEU A 278 8.01 -7.43 -14.48
CA LEU A 278 8.15 -7.78 -15.90
C LEU A 278 9.61 -7.89 -16.34
N LYS A 279 10.48 -7.02 -15.82
CA LYS A 279 11.92 -7.11 -16.06
C LYS A 279 12.46 -8.47 -15.62
N ARG A 280 12.07 -8.91 -14.45
CA ARG A 280 12.60 -10.17 -13.90
C ARG A 280 12.15 -11.38 -14.70
N ILE A 281 10.85 -11.45 -15.06
CA ILE A 281 10.35 -12.59 -15.83
C ILE A 281 10.86 -12.63 -17.27
N LEU A 282 11.02 -11.47 -17.92
CA LEU A 282 11.59 -11.37 -19.26
C LEU A 282 13.06 -11.78 -19.33
N GLN A 283 13.78 -11.76 -18.19
CA GLN A 283 15.14 -12.26 -18.05
C GLN A 283 15.20 -13.76 -17.71
N SER A 284 14.07 -14.43 -17.49
CA SER A 284 14.02 -15.86 -17.18
C SER A 284 14.58 -16.70 -18.33
N ARG A 285 15.11 -17.90 -17.98
CA ARG A 285 15.68 -18.84 -18.98
C ARG A 285 14.68 -19.22 -20.06
N VAL A 286 13.39 -19.31 -19.71
CA VAL A 286 12.32 -19.72 -20.63
C VAL A 286 12.06 -18.66 -21.70
N LEU A 287 12.11 -17.36 -21.35
CA LEU A 287 11.82 -16.25 -22.28
C LEU A 287 13.07 -15.59 -22.86
N LYS A 288 14.27 -15.99 -22.37
CA LYS A 288 15.55 -15.45 -22.83
C LYS A 288 15.88 -16.05 -24.20
N ASP A 289 15.44 -15.39 -25.24
CA ASP A 289 15.91 -15.59 -26.60
C ASP A 289 16.74 -14.39 -27.00
N ASP A 290 17.82 -14.64 -27.76
CA ASP A 290 18.84 -13.72 -28.26
C ASP A 290 18.72 -12.23 -27.88
N SER A 291 19.65 -11.83 -27.11
CA SER A 291 19.92 -10.61 -26.37
C SER A 291 19.89 -9.25 -27.09
N ARG A 292 19.42 -9.14 -28.31
CA ARG A 292 19.52 -7.87 -29.08
C ARG A 292 18.42 -6.84 -28.81
N TYR A 293 17.30 -7.23 -28.19
CA TYR A 293 16.17 -6.33 -27.94
C TYR A 293 16.02 -5.86 -26.48
N LEU A 294 16.76 -6.43 -25.54
CA LEU A 294 16.70 -6.06 -24.10
C LEU A 294 17.75 -5.02 -23.69
N SER A 295 18.46 -4.42 -24.65
CA SER A 295 19.36 -3.29 -24.39
C SER A 295 18.64 -1.95 -24.16
N CYS A 296 17.33 -1.93 -23.97
CA CYS A 296 16.71 -0.81 -23.26
C CYS A 296 17.42 -0.73 -21.91
N LYS A 297 18.38 0.19 -21.79
CA LYS A 297 19.02 0.57 -20.54
C LYS A 297 17.90 0.89 -19.56
N ILE A 298 17.49 -0.14 -18.85
CA ILE A 298 16.52 0.01 -17.80
C ILE A 298 17.30 0.77 -16.74
N LEU A 299 17.06 2.07 -16.68
CA LEU A 299 17.71 2.99 -15.75
C LEU A 299 17.73 2.36 -14.36
N PRO A 300 18.85 2.43 -13.64
CA PRO A 300 18.92 1.93 -12.28
C PRO A 300 17.79 2.58 -11.49
N PHE A 301 17.11 1.79 -10.64
CA PHE A 301 16.13 2.31 -9.73
C PHE A 301 16.82 3.31 -8.81
N THR A 302 16.59 4.58 -9.02
CA THR A 302 16.96 5.62 -8.06
C THR A 302 15.75 5.86 -7.17
N TRP A 303 15.93 5.72 -5.86
CA TRP A 303 14.96 6.17 -4.88
C TRP A 303 14.64 7.64 -5.16
N ARG A 304 13.41 7.92 -5.56
CA ARG A 304 12.99 9.29 -5.79
C ARG A 304 11.63 9.50 -5.17
N SER A 305 11.61 10.31 -4.14
CA SER A 305 10.41 11.02 -3.71
C SER A 305 10.23 12.26 -4.58
N LEU A 306 9.03 12.83 -4.62
CA LEU A 306 8.89 14.21 -5.09
C LEU A 306 9.81 15.09 -4.24
N PRO A 307 10.49 16.11 -4.80
CA PRO A 307 11.51 16.88 -4.07
C PRO A 307 11.05 17.40 -2.71
N LYS A 308 9.81 17.87 -2.61
CA LYS A 308 9.22 18.35 -1.36
C LYS A 308 8.94 17.21 -0.36
N ILE A 309 8.60 16.01 -0.83
CA ILE A 309 8.44 14.82 0.01
C ILE A 309 9.79 14.36 0.57
N ASP A 310 10.85 14.38 -0.25
CA ASP A 310 12.20 14.08 0.21
C ASP A 310 12.66 15.04 1.33
N THR A 311 12.25 16.30 1.24
CA THR A 311 12.50 17.29 2.32
C THR A 311 11.74 16.93 3.60
N LEU A 312 10.47 16.49 3.50
CA LEU A 312 9.72 16.05 4.67
C LEU A 312 10.31 14.80 5.30
N GLU A 313 10.78 13.84 4.50
CA GLU A 313 11.44 12.64 5.03
C GLU A 313 12.70 12.99 5.84
N LYS A 314 13.38 14.07 5.50
CA LYS A 314 14.55 14.59 6.23
C LYS A 314 14.21 15.26 7.55
N SER A 315 12.95 15.56 7.81
CA SER A 315 12.51 16.20 9.06
C SER A 315 12.00 15.19 10.10
N ILE A 316 11.98 13.90 9.82
CA ILE A 316 11.44 12.91 10.75
C ILE A 316 12.44 11.81 11.06
N ALA A 317 12.29 11.25 12.26
CA ALA A 317 13.02 10.08 12.72
C ALA A 317 12.06 9.10 13.40
N ILE A 318 12.40 7.81 13.37
CA ILE A 318 11.73 6.86 14.24
C ILE A 318 12.25 7.08 15.66
N VAL A 319 11.36 7.10 16.63
CA VAL A 319 11.69 7.18 18.07
C VAL A 319 11.30 5.88 18.76
N LYS A 320 12.18 5.37 19.63
CA LYS A 320 11.95 4.16 20.41
C LYS A 320 12.32 4.39 21.88
N CYS A 321 11.43 3.97 22.78
CA CYS A 321 11.64 4.00 24.21
C CYS A 321 11.15 2.67 24.82
N GLY A 322 12.06 1.77 25.15
CA GLY A 322 11.72 0.42 25.57
C GLY A 322 10.99 -0.37 24.49
N ALA A 323 9.77 -0.82 24.78
CA ALA A 323 8.90 -1.50 23.84
C ALA A 323 8.11 -0.54 22.94
N ASN A 324 7.92 0.71 23.37
CA ASN A 324 7.17 1.72 22.65
C ASN A 324 7.99 2.31 21.51
N TRP A 325 7.33 2.66 20.42
CA TRP A 325 7.95 3.33 19.28
C TRP A 325 6.93 4.19 18.53
N GLY A 326 7.43 5.19 17.82
CA GLY A 326 6.64 6.15 17.07
C GLY A 326 7.50 6.99 16.14
N THR A 327 6.98 8.12 15.74
CA THR A 327 7.65 9.10 14.88
C THR A 327 8.03 10.33 15.71
N ALA A 328 9.22 10.87 15.50
CA ALA A 328 9.66 12.16 16.03
C ALA A 328 9.91 13.13 14.88
N THR A 329 9.48 14.38 15.05
CA THR A 329 9.61 15.44 14.06
C THR A 329 10.64 16.46 14.50
N LEU A 330 11.66 16.72 13.68
CA LEU A 330 12.68 17.75 13.94
C LEU A 330 12.08 19.14 13.71
N VAL A 331 12.00 19.93 14.77
CA VAL A 331 11.39 21.28 14.76
C VAL A 331 12.42 22.39 14.82
N ASP A 332 13.63 22.09 15.30
CA ASP A 332 14.76 23.02 15.25
C ASP A 332 16.09 22.29 15.05
N GLU A 333 16.75 22.59 13.94
CA GLU A 333 18.00 21.91 13.59
C GLU A 333 19.22 22.48 14.32
N GLN A 334 19.14 23.72 14.81
CA GLN A 334 20.25 24.37 15.51
C GLN A 334 20.44 23.81 16.91
N SER A 335 19.35 23.49 17.60
CA SER A 335 19.39 22.89 18.93
C SER A 335 19.25 21.35 18.93
N GLY A 336 18.90 20.75 17.79
CA GLY A 336 18.61 19.32 17.71
C GLY A 336 17.32 18.93 18.44
N THR A 337 16.31 19.79 18.39
CA THR A 337 15.04 19.62 19.11
C THR A 337 14.00 18.90 18.23
N PHE A 338 13.45 17.82 18.80
CA PHE A 338 12.36 17.04 18.19
C PHE A 338 11.08 17.12 19.03
N ILE A 339 9.94 16.95 18.37
CA ILE A 339 8.63 16.78 19.00
C ILE A 339 8.09 15.40 18.68
N THR A 340 7.41 14.76 19.63
CA THR A 340 6.71 13.48 19.48
C THR A 340 5.54 13.41 20.44
N CYS A 341 4.80 12.29 20.48
CA CYS A 341 3.76 12.05 21.46
C CYS A 341 4.34 11.60 22.80
N ALA A 342 3.71 12.02 23.91
CA ALA A 342 4.13 11.65 25.27
C ALA A 342 3.98 10.14 25.51
N HIS A 343 2.92 9.50 24.97
CA HIS A 343 2.71 8.06 25.11
C HIS A 343 3.83 7.22 24.47
N VAL A 344 4.52 7.73 23.47
CA VAL A 344 5.65 7.02 22.82
C VAL A 344 6.84 6.92 23.77
N VAL A 345 7.04 7.91 24.66
CA VAL A 345 8.16 7.99 25.59
C VAL A 345 7.76 7.79 27.06
N THR A 346 6.64 7.12 27.31
CA THR A 346 6.12 6.87 28.66
C THR A 346 7.11 6.13 29.56
N MET A 347 7.96 5.26 28.99
CA MET A 347 8.96 4.48 29.71
C MET A 347 10.23 5.27 30.05
N ALA A 348 10.31 6.55 29.69
CA ALA A 348 11.41 7.42 30.11
C ALA A 348 11.11 8.04 31.51
N PRO A 349 12.13 8.22 32.41
CA PRO A 349 13.56 8.06 32.12
C PRO A 349 14.11 6.63 32.30
N GLU A 350 13.34 5.65 32.77
CA GLU A 350 13.82 4.28 33.08
C GLU A 350 14.39 3.58 31.83
N ARG A 351 13.93 3.97 30.65
CA ARG A 351 14.43 3.48 29.37
C ARG A 351 14.98 4.61 28.51
N LYS A 352 16.13 4.37 27.88
CA LYS A 352 16.73 5.30 26.95
C LYS A 352 15.84 5.54 25.73
N ILE A 353 15.77 6.79 25.31
CA ILE A 353 15.10 7.19 24.07
C ILE A 353 16.12 7.15 22.95
N LYS A 354 15.84 6.38 21.90
CA LYS A 354 16.69 6.24 20.72
C LYS A 354 16.01 6.78 19.49
N LEU A 355 16.77 7.46 18.64
CA LEU A 355 16.32 7.96 17.34
C LEU A 355 17.04 7.24 16.20
N ALA A 356 16.30 6.87 15.16
CA ALA A 356 16.83 6.29 13.94
C ALA A 356 16.34 7.05 12.70
N SER A 357 17.21 7.13 11.71
CA SER A 357 16.89 7.69 10.39
C SER A 357 17.10 6.65 9.31
N CYS A 358 16.31 6.73 8.24
CA CYS A 358 16.44 5.88 7.05
C CYS A 358 17.12 6.59 5.88
N ILE A 359 17.55 7.83 6.07
CA ILE A 359 17.99 8.71 4.97
C ILE A 359 19.29 8.24 4.36
N THR A 360 20.18 7.69 5.17
CA THR A 360 21.54 7.26 4.76
C THR A 360 21.63 5.79 4.40
N SER A 361 20.70 4.97 4.86
CA SER A 361 20.77 3.53 4.66
C SER A 361 20.46 3.15 3.21
N ARG A 362 21.43 2.52 2.54
CA ARG A 362 21.22 1.81 1.27
C ARG A 362 20.47 0.48 1.49
N THR A 363 20.33 0.08 2.73
CA THR A 363 19.62 -1.12 3.18
C THR A 363 18.32 -0.69 3.85
N ASP A 364 17.28 -1.52 3.79
CA ASP A 364 15.99 -1.28 4.43
C ASP A 364 16.07 -1.43 5.99
N LYS A 365 17.22 -1.12 6.59
CA LYS A 365 17.45 -1.20 8.04
C LYS A 365 17.53 0.19 8.63
N PHE A 366 16.95 0.36 9.83
CA PHE A 366 17.12 1.56 10.63
C PHE A 366 18.53 1.62 11.19
N GLU A 367 19.17 2.78 11.06
CA GLU A 367 20.43 3.07 11.75
C GLU A 367 20.13 4.01 12.92
N TRP A 368 20.37 3.52 14.14
CA TRP A 368 20.23 4.33 15.35
C TRP A 368 21.37 5.32 15.38
N PHE A 369 21.06 6.61 15.25
CA PHE A 369 22.09 7.65 15.17
C PHE A 369 22.27 8.44 16.47
N ALA A 370 21.24 8.54 17.33
CA ALA A 370 21.33 9.32 18.56
C ALA A 370 20.53 8.71 19.71
N GLU A 371 21.00 8.96 20.95
CA GLU A 371 20.18 8.92 22.14
C GLU A 371 19.64 10.33 22.39
N ALA A 372 18.35 10.44 22.73
CA ALA A 372 17.71 11.72 22.99
C ALA A 372 17.44 11.90 24.49
N ASN A 373 17.63 13.13 24.96
CA ASN A 373 17.21 13.55 26.28
C ASN A 373 15.74 14.00 26.24
N LEU A 374 14.95 13.53 27.20
CA LEU A 374 13.59 14.02 27.41
C LEU A 374 13.67 15.38 28.11
N ILE A 375 13.25 16.43 27.39
CA ILE A 375 13.21 17.80 27.93
C ILE A 375 11.88 18.03 28.64
N TYR A 376 10.80 17.56 28.04
CA TYR A 376 9.44 17.76 28.56
C TYR A 376 8.52 16.65 28.03
N LYS A 377 7.58 16.23 28.86
CA LYS A 377 6.41 15.46 28.40
C LYS A 377 5.17 15.86 29.21
N THR A 378 4.03 15.91 28.53
CA THR A 378 2.74 16.10 29.20
C THR A 378 2.43 14.86 30.06
N PRO A 379 1.92 15.04 31.30
CA PRO A 379 1.42 13.93 32.11
C PRO A 379 0.22 13.24 31.44
N SER A 380 0.03 11.95 31.70
CA SER A 380 -1.03 11.13 31.09
C SER A 380 -2.46 11.60 31.40
N GLU A 381 -2.63 12.28 32.54
CA GLU A 381 -3.93 12.82 32.98
C GLU A 381 -4.25 14.17 32.32
N ARG A 382 -3.35 14.71 31.50
CA ARG A 382 -3.53 15.99 30.83
C ARG A 382 -4.02 15.78 29.41
N PRO A 383 -4.78 16.76 28.86
CA PRO A 383 -5.45 16.58 27.59
C PRO A 383 -4.53 16.52 26.37
N TYR A 384 -3.32 17.08 26.47
CA TYR A 384 -2.38 17.01 25.36
C TYR A 384 -1.41 15.83 25.53
N ASP A 385 -1.03 15.26 24.43
CA ASP A 385 -0.10 14.12 24.33
C ASP A 385 1.15 14.56 23.55
N ILE A 386 2.02 15.33 24.21
CA ILE A 386 3.20 15.97 23.61
C ILE A 386 4.45 15.67 24.43
N ALA A 387 5.54 15.35 23.74
CA ALA A 387 6.88 15.31 24.35
C ALA A 387 7.87 16.08 23.46
N VAL A 388 8.83 16.75 24.14
CA VAL A 388 9.94 17.48 23.51
C VAL A 388 11.23 16.73 23.85
N LEU A 389 12.00 16.40 22.82
CA LEU A 389 13.25 15.65 22.90
C LEU A 389 14.39 16.52 22.36
N LYS A 390 15.59 16.30 22.89
CA LYS A 390 16.81 16.98 22.42
C LYS A 390 17.93 15.98 22.24
N ILE A 391 18.64 16.06 21.12
CA ILE A 391 19.85 15.28 20.87
C ILE A 391 21.11 16.14 21.00
N ASP A 392 22.25 15.49 21.24
CA ASP A 392 23.55 16.13 21.06
C ASP A 392 23.82 16.32 19.56
N LEU A 393 24.11 17.56 19.14
CA LEU A 393 24.28 17.93 17.73
C LEU A 393 25.39 17.14 17.01
N LYS A 394 26.37 16.63 17.73
CA LYS A 394 27.41 15.76 17.14
C LYS A 394 26.87 14.47 16.55
N PHE A 395 25.69 14.04 17.01
CA PHE A 395 25.01 12.84 16.52
C PHE A 395 23.90 13.15 15.51
N LYS A 396 23.63 14.44 15.23
CA LYS A 396 22.61 14.81 14.25
C LYS A 396 23.04 14.35 12.87
N GLU A 397 22.16 13.60 12.21
CA GLU A 397 22.33 13.23 10.81
C GLU A 397 22.43 14.50 9.93
N PRO A 398 23.53 14.72 9.19
CA PRO A 398 23.76 15.96 8.45
C PRO A 398 22.69 16.35 7.44
N SER A 399 22.00 15.33 6.90
CA SER A 399 20.94 15.53 5.90
C SER A 399 19.59 15.93 6.50
N MET A 400 19.41 15.83 7.84
CA MET A 400 18.16 16.20 8.49
C MET A 400 17.93 17.71 8.47
N LYS A 401 16.68 18.09 8.25
CA LYS A 401 16.21 19.48 8.16
C LYS A 401 15.00 19.66 9.07
N ALA A 402 14.94 20.80 9.76
CA ALA A 402 13.76 21.14 10.54
C ALA A 402 12.55 21.37 9.63
N ILE A 403 11.39 20.95 10.11
CA ILE A 403 10.12 21.24 9.42
C ILE A 403 9.66 22.66 9.74
N GLU A 404 9.13 23.34 8.75
CA GLU A 404 8.54 24.66 8.95
C GLU A 404 7.14 24.54 9.57
N LEU A 405 6.93 25.20 10.71
CA LEU A 405 5.65 25.24 11.41
C LEU A 405 4.68 26.22 10.71
N ALA A 406 3.42 25.85 10.55
CA ALA A 406 2.40 26.74 10.02
C ALA A 406 2.08 27.86 11.03
N ASP A 407 1.84 29.06 10.52
CA ASP A 407 1.42 30.22 11.29
C ASP A 407 -0.09 30.37 11.40
N THR A 408 -0.80 29.64 10.56
CA THR A 408 -2.29 29.68 10.45
C THR A 408 -2.87 28.34 10.82
N ASP A 409 -4.07 28.38 11.41
CA ASP A 409 -4.84 27.19 11.73
C ASP A 409 -5.20 26.37 10.49
N ALA A 410 -5.40 25.06 10.72
CA ALA A 410 -5.94 24.13 9.74
C ALA A 410 -7.40 24.50 9.39
N GLN A 411 -7.77 24.38 8.14
CA GLN A 411 -9.13 24.67 7.67
C GLN A 411 -9.84 23.39 7.25
N LYS A 412 -11.15 23.29 7.57
CA LYS A 412 -11.98 22.15 7.16
C LYS A 412 -11.98 22.02 5.62
N GLY A 413 -11.74 20.81 5.13
CA GLY A 413 -11.65 20.50 3.70
C GLY A 413 -10.26 20.74 3.10
N GLU A 414 -9.30 21.26 3.87
CA GLU A 414 -7.94 21.52 3.41
C GLU A 414 -7.20 20.19 3.12
N GLU A 415 -6.54 20.10 1.95
CA GLU A 415 -5.74 18.95 1.58
C GLU A 415 -4.44 18.87 2.39
N ILE A 416 -4.16 17.70 2.90
CA ILE A 416 -3.03 17.44 3.79
C ILE A 416 -2.31 16.14 3.44
N LEU A 417 -1.09 16.02 3.99
CA LEU A 417 -0.32 14.77 4.02
C LEU A 417 0.05 14.47 5.47
N SER A 418 -0.06 13.22 5.87
CA SER A 418 0.53 12.67 7.09
C SER A 418 1.75 11.86 6.71
N ILE A 419 2.82 11.92 7.52
CA ILE A 419 4.04 11.15 7.28
C ILE A 419 4.57 10.57 8.58
N GLY A 420 5.02 9.32 8.54
CA GLY A 420 5.57 8.63 9.70
C GLY A 420 6.01 7.20 9.39
N PHE A 421 6.26 6.43 10.44
CA PHE A 421 6.76 5.05 10.34
C PHE A 421 5.69 4.06 10.81
N PRO A 422 4.66 3.77 9.97
CA PRO A 422 3.60 2.85 10.35
C PRO A 422 4.14 1.42 10.43
N ILE A 423 3.65 0.68 11.43
CA ILE A 423 3.68 -0.78 11.49
C ILE A 423 5.06 -1.37 11.17
N SER A 424 6.14 -0.86 11.78
CA SER A 424 7.48 -1.46 11.59
C SER A 424 7.81 -1.83 10.11
N LEU A 425 7.22 -1.12 9.15
CA LEU A 425 7.63 -1.25 7.75
C LEU A 425 9.10 -0.82 7.70
N LYS A 426 9.98 -1.80 7.64
CA LYS A 426 11.43 -1.60 7.57
C LYS A 426 11.72 -0.61 6.45
N GLY A 427 12.47 0.43 6.75
CA GLY A 427 12.91 1.35 5.73
C GLY A 427 12.35 2.76 5.87
N ARG A 428 11.92 3.34 4.78
CA ARG A 428 11.53 4.74 4.67
C ARG A 428 10.14 5.01 5.24
N PRO A 429 9.88 6.25 5.70
CA PRO A 429 8.57 6.63 6.19
C PRO A 429 7.50 6.48 5.11
N THR A 430 6.28 6.24 5.54
CA THR A 430 5.09 6.15 4.69
C THR A 430 4.32 7.46 4.74
N ILE A 431 3.76 7.86 3.61
CA ILE A 431 2.91 9.04 3.47
C ILE A 431 1.48 8.60 3.21
N SER A 432 0.53 9.30 3.80
CA SER A 432 -0.89 9.18 3.51
C SER A 432 -1.47 10.54 3.18
N SER A 433 -2.36 10.59 2.22
CA SER A 433 -3.09 11.79 1.83
C SER A 433 -4.47 11.85 2.50
N GLY A 434 -5.00 13.04 2.66
CA GLY A 434 -6.33 13.24 3.21
C GLY A 434 -6.73 14.69 3.24
N ILE A 435 -7.78 14.95 3.99
CA ILE A 435 -8.29 16.30 4.26
C ILE A 435 -8.48 16.52 5.75
N ILE A 436 -8.54 17.77 6.14
CA ILE A 436 -9.03 18.17 7.47
C ILE A 436 -10.56 17.95 7.51
N SER A 437 -11.00 16.98 8.28
CA SER A 437 -12.43 16.63 8.40
C SER A 437 -13.16 17.55 9.35
N LYS A 438 -12.50 17.93 10.47
CA LYS A 438 -13.05 18.82 11.51
C LYS A 438 -11.93 19.57 12.20
N THR A 439 -12.19 20.81 12.60
CA THR A 439 -11.25 21.63 13.37
C THR A 439 -11.87 22.09 14.68
N TRP A 440 -11.08 22.05 15.74
CA TRP A 440 -11.28 22.71 17.00
C TRP A 440 -10.02 23.46 17.39
N ARG A 441 -10.11 24.37 18.33
CA ARG A 441 -8.95 25.14 18.78
C ARG A 441 -7.80 24.26 19.29
N HIS A 442 -8.11 23.11 19.86
CA HIS A 442 -7.16 22.27 20.60
C HIS A 442 -6.90 20.92 19.94
N MET A 443 -7.62 20.63 18.86
CA MET A 443 -7.55 19.37 18.13
C MET A 443 -8.13 19.54 16.74
N PHE A 444 -7.63 18.80 15.78
CA PHE A 444 -8.33 18.61 14.51
C PHE A 444 -8.36 17.13 14.14
N GLN A 445 -9.37 16.80 13.35
CA GLN A 445 -9.60 15.45 12.82
C GLN A 445 -9.28 15.41 11.34
N THR A 446 -8.68 14.30 10.88
CA THR A 446 -8.39 14.05 9.48
C THR A 446 -8.83 12.66 9.07
N ASN A 447 -8.98 12.45 7.76
CA ASN A 447 -9.22 11.13 7.18
C ASN A 447 -7.97 10.48 6.58
N CYS A 448 -6.77 11.00 6.88
CA CYS A 448 -5.53 10.31 6.54
C CYS A 448 -5.51 8.90 7.13
N CYS A 449 -5.11 7.92 6.32
CA CYS A 449 -4.90 6.55 6.80
C CYS A 449 -3.60 6.48 7.61
N VAL A 450 -3.72 6.40 8.94
CA VAL A 450 -2.57 6.31 9.84
C VAL A 450 -2.64 5.03 10.68
N HIS A 451 -1.48 4.52 11.06
CA HIS A 451 -1.35 3.27 11.82
C HIS A 451 -0.40 3.45 13.00
N GLY A 452 -0.35 2.47 13.90
CA GLY A 452 0.59 2.47 15.01
C GLY A 452 2.02 2.74 14.54
N GLY A 453 2.72 3.66 15.23
CA GLY A 453 4.04 4.15 14.85
C GLY A 453 4.05 5.50 14.10
N VAL A 454 2.92 5.99 13.61
CA VAL A 454 2.82 7.34 13.03
C VAL A 454 2.66 8.41 14.12
N SER A 455 2.29 8.04 15.35
CA SER A 455 2.17 8.96 16.49
C SER A 455 3.41 9.83 16.66
N GLY A 456 3.21 11.16 16.74
CA GLY A 456 4.26 12.18 16.73
C GLY A 456 4.75 12.60 15.35
N GLY A 457 4.28 11.94 14.29
CA GLY A 457 4.53 12.32 12.91
C GLY A 457 3.78 13.59 12.50
N PRO A 458 4.34 14.41 11.58
CA PRO A 458 3.72 15.66 11.20
C PRO A 458 2.54 15.44 10.25
N ILE A 459 1.53 16.28 10.39
CA ILE A 459 0.51 16.54 9.37
C ILE A 459 0.86 17.87 8.73
N VAL A 460 1.03 17.85 7.41
CA VAL A 460 1.45 19.02 6.66
C VAL A 460 0.39 19.43 5.64
N ARG A 461 0.32 20.72 5.39
CA ARG A 461 -0.50 21.32 4.34
C ARG A 461 0.07 20.93 2.97
N ARG A 462 -0.75 20.34 2.08
CA ARG A 462 -0.27 19.87 0.78
C ARG A 462 0.25 21.00 -0.11
N ALA A 463 -0.32 22.19 0.02
CA ALA A 463 0.02 23.35 -0.84
C ALA A 463 1.45 23.85 -0.61
N ASN A 464 1.93 23.90 0.65
CA ASN A 464 3.22 24.53 0.99
C ASN A 464 4.12 23.68 1.89
N PHE A 465 3.65 22.50 2.34
CA PHE A 465 4.36 21.55 3.20
C PHE A 465 4.69 22.06 4.61
N LYS A 466 4.03 23.14 5.07
CA LYS A 466 4.15 23.59 6.44
C LYS A 466 3.35 22.69 7.37
N MET A 467 3.90 22.44 8.56
CA MET A 467 3.32 21.56 9.57
C MET A 467 2.12 22.21 10.24
N LEU A 468 0.96 21.54 10.17
CA LEU A 468 -0.29 21.96 10.82
C LEU A 468 -0.46 21.35 12.21
N GLY A 469 0.17 20.22 12.49
CA GLY A 469 0.08 19.52 13.76
C GLY A 469 0.78 18.18 13.76
N ILE A 470 0.64 17.45 14.88
CA ILE A 470 1.17 16.09 15.05
C ILE A 470 0.04 15.07 15.19
N VAL A 471 0.24 13.91 14.60
CA VAL A 471 -0.65 12.75 14.76
C VAL A 471 -0.57 12.25 16.20
N VAL A 472 -1.73 12.01 16.81
CA VAL A 472 -1.80 11.45 18.17
C VAL A 472 -2.29 10.01 18.14
N CYS A 473 -3.50 9.78 17.60
CA CYS A 473 -4.12 8.46 17.59
C CYS A 473 -5.20 8.33 16.50
N ASN A 474 -5.60 7.09 16.25
CA ASN A 474 -6.88 6.80 15.63
C ASN A 474 -7.98 6.72 16.71
N VAL A 475 -9.21 6.99 16.32
CA VAL A 475 -10.35 6.81 17.23
C VAL A 475 -10.62 5.31 17.39
N ALA A 476 -10.69 4.87 18.65
CA ALA A 476 -11.17 3.55 19.02
C ALA A 476 -12.43 3.71 19.88
N LEU A 477 -13.48 2.96 19.59
CA LEU A 477 -14.63 2.85 20.47
C LEU A 477 -14.34 1.79 21.53
N SER A 478 -14.46 2.20 22.80
CA SER A 478 -14.14 1.35 23.96
C SER A 478 -14.96 0.07 24.05
N ASN A 479 -16.16 0.04 23.44
CA ASN A 479 -17.07 -1.11 23.52
C ASN A 479 -16.79 -2.20 22.47
N ASP A 480 -16.14 -1.88 21.36
CA ASP A 480 -16.04 -2.81 20.22
C ASP A 480 -14.61 -3.21 19.84
N SER A 481 -13.59 -2.66 20.51
CA SER A 481 -12.17 -2.85 20.15
C SER A 481 -11.87 -2.58 18.66
N VAL A 482 -12.74 -1.79 18.01
CA VAL A 482 -12.61 -1.46 16.59
C VAL A 482 -11.84 -0.15 16.46
N LEU A 483 -10.72 -0.21 15.74
CA LEU A 483 -9.95 0.96 15.31
C LEU A 483 -10.49 1.49 13.99
N TYR A 484 -10.68 2.79 13.89
CA TYR A 484 -11.08 3.47 12.67
C TYR A 484 -9.85 4.16 12.03
N PRO A 485 -9.14 3.48 11.11
CA PRO A 485 -7.85 3.98 10.61
C PRO A 485 -7.93 5.26 9.78
N GLN A 486 -9.14 5.62 9.31
CA GLN A 486 -9.40 6.88 8.58
C GLN A 486 -10.01 7.96 9.49
N LEU A 487 -9.97 7.79 10.80
CA LEU A 487 -10.41 8.77 11.78
C LEU A 487 -9.23 9.11 12.69
N CYS A 488 -8.34 9.94 12.19
CA CYS A 488 -7.11 10.34 12.85
C CYS A 488 -7.28 11.68 13.59
N MET A 489 -6.79 11.73 14.82
CA MET A 489 -6.79 12.91 15.66
C MET A 489 -5.40 13.50 15.77
N ALA A 490 -5.32 14.82 15.74
CA ALA A 490 -4.05 15.53 15.76
C ALA A 490 -4.10 16.77 16.68
N ILE A 491 -2.96 17.09 17.29
CA ILE A 491 -2.77 18.33 18.03
C ILE A 491 -2.28 19.42 17.08
N PRO A 492 -3.00 20.57 16.97
CA PRO A 492 -2.60 21.67 16.11
C PRO A 492 -1.26 22.29 16.50
N THR A 493 -0.47 22.70 15.51
CA THR A 493 0.78 23.46 15.72
C THR A 493 0.55 24.72 16.56
N THR A 494 -0.59 25.38 16.39
CA THR A 494 -0.95 26.60 17.13
C THR A 494 -1.06 26.40 18.65
N VAL A 495 -1.25 25.15 19.12
CA VAL A 495 -1.25 24.80 20.55
C VAL A 495 0.15 24.89 21.14
N PHE A 496 1.14 24.33 20.47
CA PHE A 496 2.47 24.17 21.03
C PHE A 496 3.53 25.13 20.47
N LYS A 497 3.26 25.84 19.37
CA LYS A 497 4.24 26.71 18.72
C LYS A 497 4.77 27.79 19.66
N LYS A 498 3.91 28.54 20.34
CA LYS A 498 4.35 29.62 21.26
C LYS A 498 5.19 29.11 22.44
N PRO A 499 4.76 28.07 23.20
CA PRO A 499 5.60 27.47 24.22
C PRO A 499 6.93 26.92 23.66
N LEU A 500 6.89 26.29 22.49
CA LEU A 500 8.09 25.74 21.84
C LEU A 500 9.05 26.84 21.41
N ASP A 501 8.59 27.89 20.74
CA ASP A 501 9.41 29.05 20.33
C ASP A 501 10.04 29.74 21.54
N HIS A 502 9.30 29.82 22.66
CA HIS A 502 9.86 30.35 23.91
C HIS A 502 10.98 29.45 24.47
N TYR A 503 10.75 28.15 24.53
CA TYR A 503 11.77 27.17 24.91
C TYR A 503 13.01 27.24 24.01
N LEU A 504 12.83 27.29 22.71
CA LEU A 504 13.96 27.35 21.75
C LEU A 504 14.82 28.60 21.92
N ARG A 505 14.23 29.72 22.35
CA ARG A 505 14.96 30.97 22.61
C ARG A 505 15.66 30.98 23.99
N THR A 506 15.05 30.41 25.02
CA THR A 506 15.50 30.52 26.39
C THR A 506 16.25 29.29 26.90
N ALA A 507 16.06 28.15 26.23
CA ALA A 507 16.47 26.81 26.68
C ALA A 507 15.89 26.42 28.07
N ASP A 508 14.86 27.13 28.56
CA ASP A 508 14.20 26.85 29.84
C ASP A 508 12.98 25.92 29.62
N PRO A 509 13.01 24.66 30.15
CA PRO A 509 11.90 23.73 30.07
C PRO A 509 10.57 24.27 30.66
N LYS A 510 10.62 25.21 31.61
CA LYS A 510 9.43 25.83 32.19
C LYS A 510 8.57 26.55 31.15
N ALA A 511 9.14 26.99 30.04
CA ALA A 511 8.38 27.54 28.91
C ALA A 511 7.32 26.59 28.34
N LEU A 512 7.52 25.27 28.53
CA LEU A 512 6.62 24.22 28.04
C LEU A 512 5.51 23.84 29.03
N GLU A 513 5.58 24.31 30.31
CA GLU A 513 4.61 23.98 31.36
C GLU A 513 3.18 24.44 30.99
N GLY A 514 3.02 25.46 30.15
CA GLY A 514 1.75 25.87 29.61
C GLY A 514 0.96 24.75 28.91
N LEU A 515 1.65 23.74 28.40
CA LEU A 515 1.04 22.55 27.78
C LEU A 515 0.47 21.57 28.81
N THR A 516 0.79 21.72 30.09
CA THR A 516 0.30 20.89 31.21
C THR A 516 -1.00 21.41 31.79
N GLN A 517 -1.43 22.64 31.46
CA GLN A 517 -2.62 23.24 32.04
C GLN A 517 -3.86 22.39 31.72
N TYR A 518 -4.64 22.08 32.76
CA TYR A 518 -5.89 21.36 32.62
C TYR A 518 -7.01 22.36 32.27
N ASP A 519 -7.61 22.15 31.12
CA ASP A 519 -8.82 22.84 30.70
C ASP A 519 -9.92 21.79 30.38
N LYS A 520 -11.06 21.87 31.06
CA LYS A 520 -12.20 20.97 30.84
C LYS A 520 -12.67 20.98 29.38
N ARG A 521 -12.58 22.13 28.70
CA ARG A 521 -12.97 22.26 27.29
C ARG A 521 -12.02 21.45 26.40
N VAL A 522 -10.71 21.50 26.70
CA VAL A 522 -9.71 20.69 25.98
C VAL A 522 -9.94 19.23 26.26
N ALA A 523 -10.11 18.83 27.52
CA ALA A 523 -10.36 17.45 27.88
C ALA A 523 -11.62 16.88 27.21
N SER A 524 -12.69 17.67 27.11
CA SER A 524 -13.92 17.25 26.46
C SER A 524 -13.77 17.03 24.94
N THR A 525 -12.83 17.72 24.26
CA THR A 525 -12.59 17.49 22.82
C THR A 525 -11.92 16.14 22.53
N TRP A 526 -11.28 15.54 23.53
CA TRP A 526 -10.65 14.21 23.44
C TRP A 526 -11.53 13.09 23.98
N ASN A 527 -12.75 13.42 24.47
CA ASN A 527 -13.72 12.43 24.92
C ASN A 527 -14.67 12.07 23.78
N PHE A 528 -14.57 10.85 23.28
CA PHE A 528 -15.38 10.34 22.17
C PHE A 528 -16.69 9.66 22.61
N ALA A 529 -17.02 9.70 23.90
CA ALA A 529 -18.31 9.23 24.37
C ALA A 529 -19.46 10.07 23.76
N PRO A 530 -20.61 9.47 23.44
CA PRO A 530 -21.78 10.22 22.98
C PRO A 530 -22.13 11.32 23.98
N PHE A 531 -22.11 12.55 23.52
CA PHE A 531 -22.44 13.73 24.33
C PHE A 531 -23.70 14.35 23.77
N LEU A 532 -24.79 14.25 24.54
CA LEU A 532 -25.98 15.03 24.33
C LEU A 532 -25.86 16.26 25.23
N PRO A 533 -25.82 17.50 24.69
CA PRO A 533 -25.91 18.68 25.54
C PRO A 533 -27.22 18.63 26.30
N SER A 534 -27.12 18.46 27.61
CA SER A 534 -28.25 18.70 28.49
C SER A 534 -28.59 20.20 28.42
N ASN A 535 -29.72 20.51 27.87
CA ASN A 535 -30.26 21.86 27.69
C ASN A 535 -29.75 22.62 26.45
N MET A 536 -30.36 22.38 25.32
CA MET A 536 -30.82 23.49 24.49
C MET A 536 -32.27 23.82 24.85
#